data_5a3b0db3104d7c9a1fc4788a5ed32ba6
#
_entry.id   5a3b0db3104d7c9a1fc4788a5ed32ba6
#
_cell.length_a   1.000
_cell.length_b   1.000
_cell.length_c   1.000
_cell.angle_alpha   90.00
_cell.angle_beta   90.00
_cell.angle_gamma   90.00
#
_symmetry.space_group_name_H-M   'P 1'
#
loop_
_entity.id
_entity.type
_entity.pdbx_description
1 polymer ?
#
loop_
_entity_poly.entity_id
_entity_poly.type
_entity_poly.pdbx_seq_one_letter_code
_entity_poly.pdbx_strand_id
1 'polypeptide(L)'
;RVERQDYTLDRQLNAKIESKENVDVCALIGGTLKKVCVNEGARVKKGQPLFIIDQAPYIAAVNAAKAQVGTARAALSTAGLNLDGKEKLYAQQMVGEFDLRRARHAKEEAAAQLEAAQAELAAARSNLNYTTIYSPVDGTISIMNFLEGDVVFPTSTLPIATVAANKQIYAYTTLSEELLVNLFEEYGCSTSDELLKKLPPVSLYTIWGEELPQKGHFDAVSGEADVLTGSVLLRASFDNPSEMFRNGSNGYVGLPITKHGVFVIPQEATIHIQDKCFVYRIVDGKAVSTEVKGLSADDEHYVVTSGLNDGDVIIAENA
;
A
#
# COMPACT_ATOMS: atom_id res chain seq x y z
N ARG A 1 39.90 -22.25 -22.34
CA ARG A 1 39.59 -21.37 -23.47
C ARG A 1 38.35 -20.57 -23.14
N VAL A 2 38.33 -19.34 -23.54
CA VAL A 2 37.18 -18.46 -23.35
C VAL A 2 36.40 -18.33 -24.67
N GLU A 3 35.08 -18.37 -24.56
CA GLU A 3 34.14 -18.24 -25.67
C GLU A 3 33.12 -17.18 -25.30
N ARG A 4 32.60 -16.49 -26.29
CA ARG A 4 31.54 -15.52 -26.10
C ARG A 4 30.24 -16.24 -25.81
N GLN A 5 29.56 -15.80 -24.76
CA GLN A 5 28.24 -16.29 -24.40
C GLN A 5 27.38 -15.16 -23.85
N ASP A 6 26.09 -15.37 -23.86
CA ASP A 6 25.17 -14.50 -23.15
C ASP A 6 25.13 -14.89 -21.68
N TYR A 7 25.20 -13.90 -20.81
CA TYR A 7 25.19 -14.14 -19.36
C TYR A 7 24.19 -13.20 -18.69
N THR A 8 23.32 -13.80 -17.89
CA THR A 8 22.34 -13.02 -17.11
C THR A 8 22.84 -12.94 -15.66
N LEU A 9 23.10 -11.72 -15.23
CA LEU A 9 23.45 -11.41 -13.85
C LEU A 9 22.22 -10.86 -13.11
N ASP A 10 22.05 -11.27 -11.87
CA ASP A 10 20.98 -10.77 -11.01
C ASP A 10 21.50 -9.59 -10.19
N ARG A 11 21.17 -8.37 -10.66
CA ARG A 11 21.60 -7.15 -9.98
C ARG A 11 20.71 -6.90 -8.78
N GLN A 12 21.26 -7.07 -7.60
CA GLN A 12 20.54 -6.81 -6.36
C GLN A 12 20.44 -5.31 -6.07
N LEU A 13 19.22 -4.84 -5.88
CA LEU A 13 18.87 -3.46 -5.57
C LEU A 13 18.24 -3.43 -4.18
N ASN A 14 18.73 -2.56 -3.30
CA ASN A 14 18.13 -2.38 -1.98
C ASN A 14 16.65 -2.03 -2.12
N ALA A 15 15.80 -2.69 -1.35
CA ALA A 15 14.37 -2.48 -1.40
C ALA A 15 13.77 -2.32 -0.01
N LYS A 16 12.86 -1.36 0.11
CA LYS A 16 11.93 -1.22 1.23
C LYS A 16 10.62 -1.88 0.87
N ILE A 17 10.14 -2.74 1.72
CA ILE A 17 8.95 -3.54 1.47
C ILE A 17 7.77 -2.94 2.24
N GLU A 18 6.68 -2.71 1.53
CA GLU A 18 5.44 -2.20 2.11
C GLU A 18 4.27 -3.10 1.71
N SER A 19 3.32 -3.26 2.62
CA SER A 19 2.09 -3.97 2.28
C SER A 19 1.28 -3.16 1.27
N LYS A 20 0.68 -3.83 0.30
CA LYS A 20 -0.16 -3.18 -0.71
C LYS A 20 -1.34 -2.44 -0.10
N GLU A 21 -1.94 -3.00 0.94
CA GLU A 21 -2.98 -2.36 1.71
C GLU A 21 -2.49 -2.22 3.15
N ASN A 22 -2.19 -0.98 3.53
CA ASN A 22 -1.82 -0.58 4.88
C ASN A 22 -2.76 0.53 5.30
N VAL A 23 -3.70 0.21 6.20
CA VAL A 23 -4.80 1.12 6.53
C VAL A 23 -4.74 1.49 8.01
N ASP A 24 -4.67 2.78 8.26
CA ASP A 24 -4.72 3.33 9.60
C ASP A 24 -6.15 3.30 10.15
N VAL A 25 -6.29 2.75 11.33
CA VAL A 25 -7.54 2.65 12.07
C VAL A 25 -7.63 3.80 13.04
N CYS A 26 -8.47 4.78 12.71
CA CYS A 26 -8.68 5.99 13.51
C CYS A 26 -10.08 6.03 14.11
N ALA A 27 -10.23 6.77 15.23
CA ALA A 27 -11.54 7.08 15.78
C ALA A 27 -12.25 8.15 14.94
N LEU A 28 -13.49 7.92 14.55
CA LEU A 28 -14.33 8.92 13.88
C LEU A 28 -15.11 9.82 14.87
N ILE A 29 -15.16 9.40 16.16
CA ILE A 29 -15.81 10.14 17.25
C ILE A 29 -14.90 10.11 18.48
N GLY A 30 -15.08 11.07 19.39
CA GLY A 30 -14.32 11.14 20.64
C GLY A 30 -14.92 10.26 21.73
N GLY A 31 -14.09 9.77 22.63
CA GLY A 31 -14.53 9.03 23.83
C GLY A 31 -13.46 8.13 24.41
N THR A 32 -13.78 7.49 25.51
CA THR A 32 -12.87 6.56 26.18
C THR A 32 -12.96 5.18 25.55
N LEU A 33 -11.82 4.55 25.24
CA LEU A 33 -11.76 3.16 24.80
C LEU A 33 -12.21 2.24 25.96
N LYS A 34 -13.36 1.63 25.79
CA LYS A 34 -13.94 0.74 26.80
C LYS A 34 -13.47 -0.69 26.67
N LYS A 35 -13.16 -1.12 25.43
CA LYS A 35 -12.73 -2.49 25.17
C LYS A 35 -11.86 -2.55 23.92
N VAL A 36 -10.78 -3.30 24.03
CA VAL A 36 -9.97 -3.78 22.93
C VAL A 36 -10.37 -5.23 22.64
N CYS A 37 -10.85 -5.52 21.43
CA CYS A 37 -11.44 -6.81 21.05
C CYS A 37 -10.44 -7.80 20.45
N VAL A 38 -9.22 -7.35 20.15
CA VAL A 38 -8.17 -8.13 19.48
C VAL A 38 -6.83 -7.89 20.16
N ASN A 39 -5.91 -8.84 20.01
CA ASN A 39 -4.54 -8.68 20.50
C ASN A 39 -3.65 -8.07 19.40
N GLU A 40 -2.56 -7.40 19.81
CA GLU A 40 -1.52 -6.95 18.90
C GLU A 40 -0.94 -8.12 18.10
N GLY A 41 -0.69 -7.89 16.82
CA GLY A 41 -0.19 -8.93 15.90
C GLY A 41 -1.21 -9.98 15.49
N ALA A 42 -2.47 -9.89 15.94
CA ALA A 42 -3.51 -10.83 15.56
C ALA A 42 -3.96 -10.64 14.10
N ARG A 43 -4.35 -11.74 13.46
CA ARG A 43 -5.03 -11.69 12.16
C ARG A 43 -6.48 -11.27 12.35
N VAL A 44 -6.91 -10.32 11.55
CA VAL A 44 -8.26 -9.76 11.57
C VAL A 44 -8.90 -9.86 10.19
N LYS A 45 -10.23 -9.93 10.17
CA LYS A 45 -11.01 -9.93 8.93
C LYS A 45 -11.70 -8.58 8.76
N LYS A 46 -11.92 -8.18 7.51
CA LYS A 46 -12.73 -7.01 7.18
C LYS A 46 -14.10 -7.09 7.87
N GLY A 47 -14.48 -6.00 8.55
CA GLY A 47 -15.72 -5.93 9.33
C GLY A 47 -15.65 -6.59 10.70
N GLN A 48 -14.50 -7.11 11.14
CA GLN A 48 -14.31 -7.59 12.50
C GLN A 48 -14.19 -6.41 13.45
N PRO A 49 -14.90 -6.41 14.62
CA PRO A 49 -14.76 -5.36 15.62
C PRO A 49 -13.37 -5.41 16.26
N LEU A 50 -12.69 -4.26 16.29
CA LEU A 50 -11.36 -4.09 16.84
C LEU A 50 -11.40 -3.37 18.18
N PHE A 51 -12.12 -2.25 18.25
CA PHE A 51 -12.19 -1.39 19.41
C PHE A 51 -13.62 -0.95 19.67
N ILE A 52 -13.96 -0.74 20.95
CA ILE A 52 -15.26 -0.23 21.39
C ILE A 52 -15.01 0.99 22.27
N ILE A 53 -15.50 2.14 21.82
CA ILE A 53 -15.58 3.39 22.59
C ILE A 53 -16.77 3.32 23.55
N ASP A 54 -16.75 4.00 24.67
CA ASP A 54 -17.89 4.02 25.60
C ASP A 54 -19.16 4.49 24.91
N GLN A 55 -20.13 3.59 24.83
CA GLN A 55 -21.38 3.77 24.10
C GLN A 55 -22.45 4.48 24.93
N ALA A 56 -22.30 4.58 26.24
CA ALA A 56 -23.35 5.07 27.10
C ALA A 56 -23.87 6.47 26.74
N PRO A 57 -23.03 7.48 26.48
CA PRO A 57 -23.50 8.80 26.07
C PRO A 57 -24.20 8.78 24.71
N TYR A 58 -23.74 7.96 23.78
CA TYR A 58 -24.29 7.84 22.42
C TYR A 58 -25.63 7.12 22.42
N ILE A 59 -25.81 6.09 23.24
CA ILE A 59 -27.10 5.40 23.47
C ILE A 59 -28.11 6.39 24.05
N ALA A 60 -27.71 7.20 25.02
CA ALA A 60 -28.57 8.24 25.60
C ALA A 60 -29.01 9.25 24.53
N ALA A 61 -28.11 9.70 23.68
CA ALA A 61 -28.42 10.62 22.56
C ALA A 61 -29.42 10.00 21.56
N VAL A 62 -29.24 8.72 21.19
CA VAL A 62 -30.21 8.02 20.33
C VAL A 62 -31.58 7.94 20.98
N ASN A 63 -31.65 7.65 22.28
CA ASN A 63 -32.93 7.58 23.00
C ASN A 63 -33.63 8.95 23.07
N ALA A 64 -32.88 10.03 23.30
CA ALA A 64 -33.40 11.39 23.28
C ALA A 64 -33.93 11.78 21.90
N ALA A 65 -33.16 11.54 20.82
CA ALA A 65 -33.59 11.80 19.46
C ALA A 65 -34.83 10.96 19.07
N LYS A 66 -34.90 9.70 19.51
CA LYS A 66 -36.07 8.83 19.29
C LYS A 66 -37.33 9.39 19.97
N ALA A 67 -37.20 9.92 21.19
CA ALA A 67 -38.31 10.58 21.89
C ALA A 67 -38.79 11.82 21.14
N GLN A 68 -37.84 12.61 20.57
CA GLN A 68 -38.19 13.81 19.78
C GLN A 68 -38.98 13.44 18.50
N VAL A 69 -38.59 12.36 17.81
CA VAL A 69 -39.37 11.81 16.68
C VAL A 69 -40.77 11.41 17.14
N GLY A 70 -40.93 10.84 18.32
CA GLY A 70 -42.25 10.53 18.90
C GLY A 70 -43.12 11.74 19.09
N THR A 71 -42.55 12.81 19.65
CA THR A 71 -43.25 14.09 19.87
C THR A 71 -43.64 14.74 18.56
N ALA A 72 -42.73 14.84 17.59
CA ALA A 72 -43.02 15.42 16.27
C ALA A 72 -44.05 14.61 15.51
N ARG A 73 -44.06 13.30 15.61
CA ARG A 73 -45.10 12.43 15.01
C ARG A 73 -46.48 12.69 15.60
N ALA A 74 -46.57 12.86 16.92
CA ALA A 74 -47.81 13.18 17.59
C ALA A 74 -48.36 14.58 17.15
N ALA A 75 -47.45 15.57 17.03
CA ALA A 75 -47.78 16.90 16.54
C ALA A 75 -48.34 16.86 15.10
N LEU A 76 -47.69 16.08 14.20
CA LEU A 76 -48.18 15.91 12.82
C LEU A 76 -49.55 15.23 12.80
N SER A 77 -49.77 14.21 13.64
CA SER A 77 -51.07 13.55 13.75
C SER A 77 -52.16 14.52 14.19
N THR A 78 -51.88 15.36 15.19
CA THR A 78 -52.83 16.39 15.69
C THR A 78 -53.12 17.42 14.59
N ALA A 79 -52.10 17.91 13.89
CA ALA A 79 -52.27 18.84 12.76
C ALA A 79 -53.07 18.23 11.61
N GLY A 80 -52.85 16.92 11.33
CA GLY A 80 -53.64 16.15 10.37
C GLY A 80 -55.13 16.10 10.72
N LEU A 81 -55.47 15.72 11.95
CA LEU A 81 -56.84 15.69 12.43
C LEU A 81 -57.51 17.05 12.39
N ASN A 82 -56.76 18.12 12.70
CA ASN A 82 -57.29 19.48 12.61
C ASN A 82 -57.58 19.87 11.14
N LEU A 83 -56.68 19.54 10.23
CA LEU A 83 -56.90 19.79 8.79
C LEU A 83 -58.13 19.02 8.28
N ASP A 84 -58.22 17.71 8.57
CA ASP A 84 -59.39 16.90 8.16
C ASP A 84 -60.71 17.46 8.70
N GLY A 85 -60.72 17.97 9.93
CA GLY A 85 -61.87 18.67 10.52
C GLY A 85 -62.21 19.95 9.78
N LYS A 86 -61.20 20.78 9.44
CA LYS A 86 -61.40 22.03 8.68
C LYS A 86 -61.85 21.77 7.24
N GLU A 87 -61.38 20.75 6.59
CA GLU A 87 -61.81 20.33 5.23
C GLU A 87 -63.30 19.98 5.22
N LYS A 88 -63.79 19.23 6.21
CA LYS A 88 -65.21 18.87 6.36
C LYS A 88 -66.09 20.11 6.60
N LEU A 89 -65.67 21.05 7.47
CA LEU A 89 -66.40 22.25 7.74
C LEU A 89 -66.40 23.23 6.56
N TYR A 90 -65.30 23.29 5.80
CA TYR A 90 -65.21 24.08 4.58
C TYR A 90 -66.16 23.56 3.48
N ALA A 91 -66.26 22.26 3.31
CA ALA A 91 -67.22 21.63 2.39
C ALA A 91 -68.67 21.95 2.75
N GLN A 92 -68.96 22.24 4.04
CA GLN A 92 -70.26 22.69 4.54
C GLN A 92 -70.43 24.20 4.54
N GLN A 93 -69.44 24.98 4.00
CA GLN A 93 -69.40 26.46 3.98
C GLN A 93 -69.44 27.10 5.37
N MET A 94 -68.98 26.36 6.42
CA MET A 94 -68.96 26.81 7.81
C MET A 94 -67.68 27.56 8.21
N VAL A 95 -66.61 27.44 7.39
CA VAL A 95 -65.32 28.12 7.60
C VAL A 95 -64.80 28.73 6.29
N GLY A 96 -64.00 29.79 6.38
CA GLY A 96 -63.41 30.45 5.23
C GLY A 96 -62.16 29.71 4.67
N GLU A 97 -61.81 30.06 3.44
CA GLU A 97 -60.61 29.51 2.78
C GLU A 97 -59.32 29.80 3.53
N PHE A 98 -59.26 30.92 4.22
CA PHE A 98 -58.12 31.30 5.04
C PHE A 98 -57.86 30.29 6.17
N ASP A 99 -58.93 29.85 6.88
CA ASP A 99 -58.81 28.86 7.95
C ASP A 99 -58.35 27.50 7.44
N LEU A 100 -58.83 27.12 6.25
CA LEU A 100 -58.39 25.88 5.60
C LEU A 100 -56.90 25.92 5.24
N ARG A 101 -56.48 27.02 4.59
CA ARG A 101 -55.04 27.22 4.23
C ARG A 101 -54.15 27.22 5.48
N ARG A 102 -54.57 27.89 6.55
CA ARG A 102 -53.86 27.90 7.82
C ARG A 102 -53.69 26.50 8.41
N ALA A 103 -54.73 25.66 8.39
CA ALA A 103 -54.63 24.27 8.87
C ALA A 103 -53.71 23.42 7.98
N ARG A 104 -53.69 23.65 6.67
CA ARG A 104 -52.79 22.96 5.73
C ARG A 104 -51.35 23.32 6.00
N HIS A 105 -51.01 24.59 6.17
CA HIS A 105 -49.65 25.03 6.51
C HIS A 105 -49.19 24.51 7.86
N ALA A 106 -50.09 24.43 8.87
CA ALA A 106 -49.75 23.84 10.18
C ALA A 106 -49.40 22.34 10.06
N LYS A 107 -50.07 21.60 9.17
CA LYS A 107 -49.72 20.19 8.89
C LYS A 107 -48.37 20.09 8.18
N GLU A 108 -48.11 20.95 7.20
CA GLU A 108 -46.85 21.01 6.46
C GLU A 108 -45.69 21.35 7.42
N GLU A 109 -45.89 22.34 8.31
CA GLU A 109 -44.92 22.70 9.36
C GLU A 109 -44.60 21.49 10.28
N ALA A 110 -45.64 20.81 10.77
CA ALA A 110 -45.47 19.63 11.60
C ALA A 110 -44.79 18.45 10.86
N ALA A 111 -45.05 18.32 9.55
CA ALA A 111 -44.35 17.35 8.71
C ALA A 111 -42.87 17.66 8.57
N ALA A 112 -42.51 18.92 8.34
CA ALA A 112 -41.11 19.36 8.29
C ALA A 112 -40.38 19.15 9.64
N GLN A 113 -41.06 19.40 10.76
CA GLN A 113 -40.54 19.14 12.10
C GLN A 113 -40.27 17.64 12.34
N LEU A 114 -41.16 16.75 11.86
CA LEU A 114 -40.93 15.31 11.94
C LEU A 114 -39.73 14.89 11.10
N GLU A 115 -39.59 15.40 9.89
CA GLU A 115 -38.44 15.14 9.02
C GLU A 115 -37.12 15.58 9.69
N ALA A 116 -37.07 16.77 10.25
CA ALA A 116 -35.93 17.27 11.01
C ALA A 116 -35.56 16.35 12.19
N ALA A 117 -36.56 15.94 12.99
CA ALA A 117 -36.33 15.02 14.11
C ALA A 117 -35.85 13.64 13.65
N GLN A 118 -36.32 13.15 12.50
CA GLN A 118 -35.84 11.90 11.89
C GLN A 118 -34.38 11.99 11.45
N ALA A 119 -33.99 13.12 10.85
CA ALA A 119 -32.60 13.38 10.47
C ALA A 119 -31.67 13.41 11.69
N GLU A 120 -32.09 14.04 12.78
CA GLU A 120 -31.34 14.05 14.03
C GLU A 120 -31.19 12.65 14.64
N LEU A 121 -32.25 11.84 14.62
CA LEU A 121 -32.18 10.44 15.03
C LEU A 121 -31.20 9.63 14.15
N ALA A 122 -31.20 9.86 12.84
CA ALA A 122 -30.27 9.20 11.93
C ALA A 122 -28.81 9.58 12.24
N ALA A 123 -28.54 10.86 12.51
CA ALA A 123 -27.22 11.35 12.91
C ALA A 123 -26.78 10.72 14.27
N ALA A 124 -27.65 10.68 15.26
CA ALA A 124 -27.35 10.07 16.55
C ALA A 124 -27.04 8.56 16.41
N ARG A 125 -27.75 7.84 15.55
CA ARG A 125 -27.48 6.41 15.25
C ARG A 125 -26.15 6.22 14.54
N SER A 126 -25.79 7.08 13.59
CA SER A 126 -24.49 7.04 12.91
C SER A 126 -23.36 7.24 13.92
N ASN A 127 -23.49 8.19 14.82
CA ASN A 127 -22.52 8.41 15.90
C ASN A 127 -22.40 7.17 16.81
N LEU A 128 -23.49 6.54 17.17
CA LEU A 128 -23.47 5.30 17.94
C LEU A 128 -22.76 4.15 17.18
N ASN A 129 -22.98 4.05 15.87
CA ASN A 129 -22.30 3.05 15.05
C ASN A 129 -20.77 3.28 15.00
N TYR A 130 -20.32 4.52 14.98
CA TYR A 130 -18.90 4.87 15.01
C TYR A 130 -18.21 4.57 16.35
N THR A 131 -18.97 4.26 17.43
CA THR A 131 -18.38 3.81 18.68
C THR A 131 -17.74 2.43 18.59
N THR A 132 -18.16 1.60 17.64
CA THR A 132 -17.52 0.33 17.36
C THR A 132 -16.66 0.48 16.12
N ILE A 133 -15.36 0.33 16.29
CA ILE A 133 -14.36 0.48 15.23
C ILE A 133 -14.07 -0.89 14.64
N TYR A 134 -14.29 -1.04 13.35
CA TYR A 134 -14.13 -2.28 12.62
C TYR A 134 -12.88 -2.26 11.75
N SER A 135 -12.33 -3.46 11.45
CA SER A 135 -11.26 -3.58 10.47
C SER A 135 -11.74 -3.22 9.06
N PRO A 136 -11.04 -2.31 8.36
CA PRO A 136 -11.38 -1.95 6.97
C PRO A 136 -10.99 -3.01 5.95
N VAL A 137 -9.98 -3.84 6.27
CA VAL A 137 -9.38 -4.85 5.38
C VAL A 137 -9.10 -6.15 6.13
N ASP A 138 -8.86 -7.23 5.39
CA ASP A 138 -8.30 -8.47 5.93
C ASP A 138 -6.79 -8.29 6.11
N GLY A 139 -6.24 -8.56 7.30
CA GLY A 139 -4.82 -8.37 7.53
C GLY A 139 -4.37 -8.70 8.93
N THR A 140 -3.21 -8.19 9.29
CA THR A 140 -2.62 -8.30 10.63
C THR A 140 -2.60 -6.93 11.27
N ILE A 141 -3.13 -6.84 12.49
CA ILE A 141 -3.12 -5.60 13.26
C ILE A 141 -1.71 -5.33 13.83
N SER A 142 -1.27 -4.08 13.76
CA SER A 142 0.01 -3.63 14.31
C SER A 142 -0.02 -3.50 15.84
N ILE A 143 1.04 -2.94 16.40
CA ILE A 143 1.07 -2.45 17.78
C ILE A 143 0.02 -1.33 17.93
N MET A 144 -0.66 -1.32 19.05
CA MET A 144 -1.72 -0.36 19.35
C MET A 144 -1.14 0.86 20.09
N ASN A 145 -1.49 2.04 19.62
CA ASN A 145 -1.05 3.29 20.23
C ASN A 145 -1.91 3.72 21.43
N PHE A 146 -3.09 3.09 21.62
CA PHE A 146 -4.04 3.38 22.69
C PHE A 146 -4.53 2.08 23.32
N LEU A 147 -4.71 2.11 24.64
CA LEU A 147 -5.15 0.99 25.46
C LEU A 147 -6.56 1.21 26.01
N GLU A 148 -7.11 0.18 26.66
CA GLU A 148 -8.38 0.33 27.40
C GLU A 148 -8.25 1.39 28.50
N GLY A 149 -9.19 2.33 28.51
CA GLY A 149 -9.18 3.48 29.41
C GLY A 149 -8.65 4.77 28.80
N ASP A 150 -7.93 4.70 27.68
CA ASP A 150 -7.43 5.89 26.99
C ASP A 150 -8.56 6.64 26.28
N VAL A 151 -8.38 7.95 26.14
CA VAL A 151 -9.32 8.81 25.44
C VAL A 151 -8.83 9.02 23.99
N VAL A 152 -9.70 8.72 23.04
CA VAL A 152 -9.43 8.91 21.61
C VAL A 152 -10.27 10.03 21.03
N PHE A 153 -9.74 10.70 20.03
CA PHE A 153 -10.40 11.80 19.32
C PHE A 153 -10.20 11.69 17.81
N PRO A 154 -11.13 12.21 16.98
CA PRO A 154 -10.97 12.25 15.53
C PRO A 154 -9.74 13.04 15.07
N THR A 155 -9.27 13.97 15.89
CA THR A 155 -8.11 14.85 15.61
C THR A 155 -6.79 14.28 16.13
N SER A 156 -6.78 13.05 16.65
CA SER A 156 -5.54 12.41 17.12
C SER A 156 -4.56 12.26 15.94
N THR A 157 -3.32 12.69 16.16
CA THR A 157 -2.24 12.61 15.15
C THR A 157 -1.82 11.17 14.88
N LEU A 158 -1.97 10.29 15.89
CA LEU A 158 -1.65 8.88 15.79
C LEU A 158 -2.92 8.05 15.58
N PRO A 159 -2.90 7.08 14.66
CA PRO A 159 -3.97 6.10 14.53
C PRO A 159 -4.05 5.24 15.79
N ILE A 160 -5.21 4.64 16.06
CA ILE A 160 -5.35 3.68 17.20
C ILE A 160 -4.48 2.45 16.95
N ALA A 161 -4.51 1.94 15.73
CA ALA A 161 -3.68 0.86 15.23
C ALA A 161 -3.64 0.93 13.71
N THR A 162 -2.78 0.14 13.10
CA THR A 162 -2.72 -0.02 11.65
C THR A 162 -3.01 -1.47 11.30
N VAL A 163 -3.79 -1.72 10.26
CA VAL A 163 -4.03 -3.07 9.72
C VAL A 163 -3.33 -3.20 8.39
N ALA A 164 -2.36 -4.12 8.32
CA ALA A 164 -1.58 -4.38 7.11
C ALA A 164 -2.00 -5.72 6.48
N ALA A 165 -2.37 -5.69 5.20
CA ALA A 165 -2.63 -6.88 4.40
C ALA A 165 -1.33 -7.34 3.73
N ASN A 166 -0.62 -8.29 4.36
CA ASN A 166 0.71 -8.72 3.93
C ASN A 166 0.71 -9.75 2.78
N LYS A 167 -0.44 -10.17 2.27
CA LYS A 167 -0.51 -11.17 1.18
C LYS A 167 0.02 -10.66 -0.15
N GLN A 168 -0.11 -9.37 -0.40
CA GLN A 168 0.48 -8.67 -1.52
C GLN A 168 1.32 -7.53 -1.00
N ILE A 169 2.53 -7.41 -1.54
CA ILE A 169 3.51 -6.44 -1.09
C ILE A 169 4.09 -5.67 -2.28
N TYR A 170 4.52 -4.47 -1.99
CA TYR A 170 5.30 -3.64 -2.88
C TYR A 170 6.74 -3.58 -2.37
N ALA A 171 7.70 -3.78 -3.26
CA ALA A 171 9.10 -3.52 -3.00
C ALA A 171 9.48 -2.21 -3.72
N TYR A 172 9.83 -1.21 -2.94
CA TYR A 172 10.32 0.07 -3.44
C TYR A 172 11.84 0.02 -3.49
N THR A 173 12.38 0.20 -4.67
CA THR A 173 13.83 0.24 -4.91
C THR A 173 14.23 1.48 -5.66
N THR A 174 15.48 1.89 -5.52
CA THR A 174 16.03 3.03 -6.25
C THR A 174 17.01 2.57 -7.31
N LEU A 175 16.90 3.15 -8.49
CA LEU A 175 17.76 2.92 -9.62
C LEU A 175 18.47 4.21 -9.98
N SER A 176 19.79 4.16 -10.25
CA SER A 176 20.50 5.33 -10.74
C SER A 176 19.96 5.74 -12.12
N GLU A 177 19.93 7.06 -12.38
CA GLU A 177 19.47 7.58 -13.68
C GLU A 177 20.27 6.99 -14.85
N GLU A 178 21.59 6.81 -14.67
CA GLU A 178 22.46 6.17 -15.66
C GLU A 178 21.97 4.75 -15.99
N LEU A 179 21.66 3.93 -14.97
CA LEU A 179 21.18 2.57 -15.23
C LEU A 179 19.80 2.57 -15.87
N LEU A 180 18.93 3.50 -15.49
CA LEU A 180 17.61 3.64 -16.11
C LEU A 180 17.73 3.99 -17.61
N VAL A 181 18.62 4.92 -17.97
CA VAL A 181 18.89 5.27 -19.37
C VAL A 181 19.43 4.07 -20.15
N ASN A 182 20.38 3.33 -19.56
CA ASN A 182 20.91 2.10 -20.18
C ASN A 182 19.80 1.05 -20.42
N LEU A 183 18.83 0.91 -19.49
CA LEU A 183 17.69 0.02 -19.70
C LEU A 183 16.77 0.51 -20.82
N PHE A 184 16.53 1.81 -20.95
CA PHE A 184 15.77 2.36 -22.06
C PHE A 184 16.41 2.04 -23.42
N GLU A 185 17.73 2.16 -23.51
CA GLU A 185 18.49 1.85 -24.73
C GLU A 185 18.49 0.35 -25.02
N GLU A 186 18.73 -0.50 -24.00
CA GLU A 186 18.80 -1.96 -24.13
C GLU A 186 17.47 -2.57 -24.60
N TYR A 187 16.35 -2.09 -24.03
CA TYR A 187 15.01 -2.56 -24.37
C TYR A 187 14.37 -1.78 -25.54
N GLY A 188 15.04 -0.75 -26.07
CA GLY A 188 14.54 0.08 -27.18
C GLY A 188 13.20 0.72 -26.83
N CYS A 189 13.11 1.32 -25.64
CA CYS A 189 11.89 1.96 -25.13
C CYS A 189 12.04 3.48 -25.16
N SER A 190 10.94 4.18 -25.38
CA SER A 190 10.88 5.65 -25.29
C SER A 190 10.10 6.15 -24.09
N THR A 191 9.34 5.27 -23.44
CA THR A 191 8.50 5.62 -22.29
C THR A 191 8.66 4.62 -21.16
N SER A 192 8.45 5.09 -19.91
CA SER A 192 8.50 4.23 -18.73
C SER A 192 7.49 3.08 -18.78
N ASP A 193 6.30 3.32 -19.35
CA ASP A 193 5.26 2.29 -19.48
C ASP A 193 5.66 1.16 -20.44
N GLU A 194 6.42 1.50 -21.50
CA GLU A 194 6.97 0.50 -22.42
C GLU A 194 8.07 -0.31 -21.75
N LEU A 195 8.94 0.36 -20.97
CA LEU A 195 10.00 -0.30 -20.23
C LEU A 195 9.43 -1.29 -19.22
N LEU A 196 8.46 -0.87 -18.40
CA LEU A 196 7.83 -1.72 -17.38
C LEU A 196 7.23 -3.02 -17.98
N LYS A 197 6.69 -2.95 -19.19
CA LYS A 197 6.11 -4.12 -19.88
C LYS A 197 7.16 -5.08 -20.45
N LYS A 198 8.36 -4.56 -20.74
CA LYS A 198 9.45 -5.34 -21.35
C LYS A 198 10.43 -5.88 -20.31
N LEU A 199 10.50 -5.27 -19.11
CA LEU A 199 11.36 -5.74 -18.04
C LEU A 199 11.00 -7.18 -17.66
N PRO A 200 12.01 -8.03 -17.43
CA PRO A 200 11.79 -9.41 -17.01
C PRO A 200 11.20 -9.47 -15.59
N PRO A 201 10.59 -10.61 -15.23
CA PRO A 201 10.18 -10.85 -13.85
C PRO A 201 11.38 -10.73 -12.90
N VAL A 202 11.15 -10.13 -11.74
CA VAL A 202 12.16 -9.84 -10.73
C VAL A 202 12.02 -10.76 -9.52
N SER A 203 13.14 -11.02 -8.86
CA SER A 203 13.19 -11.78 -7.60
C SER A 203 13.12 -10.83 -6.41
N LEU A 204 12.66 -11.34 -5.29
CA LEU A 204 12.74 -10.64 -4.00
C LEU A 204 13.52 -11.51 -3.01
N TYR A 205 14.55 -10.93 -2.43
CA TYR A 205 15.42 -11.59 -1.45
C TYR A 205 15.26 -10.93 -0.07
N THR A 206 15.31 -11.76 0.95
CA THR A 206 15.47 -11.26 2.33
C THR A 206 16.86 -10.66 2.51
N ILE A 207 17.06 -9.92 3.61
CA ILE A 207 18.40 -9.42 3.99
C ILE A 207 19.41 -10.54 4.24
N TRP A 208 18.97 -11.78 4.42
CA TRP A 208 19.78 -12.97 4.62
C TRP A 208 20.07 -13.72 3.29
N GLY A 209 19.58 -13.20 2.16
CA GLY A 209 19.76 -13.81 0.84
C GLY A 209 18.76 -14.91 0.49
N GLU A 210 17.73 -15.16 1.33
CA GLU A 210 16.68 -16.12 1.01
C GLU A 210 15.72 -15.54 -0.03
N GLU A 211 15.52 -16.24 -1.13
CA GLU A 211 14.65 -15.83 -2.23
C GLU A 211 13.18 -16.17 -1.94
N LEU A 212 12.29 -15.21 -2.21
CA LEU A 212 10.86 -15.46 -2.23
C LEU A 212 10.52 -16.35 -3.45
N PRO A 213 9.77 -17.46 -3.26
CA PRO A 213 9.47 -18.38 -4.36
C PRO A 213 8.69 -17.73 -5.52
N GLN A 214 7.89 -16.72 -5.23
CA GLN A 214 7.11 -15.99 -6.21
C GLN A 214 7.94 -14.86 -6.82
N LYS A 215 8.06 -14.85 -8.15
CA LYS A 215 8.62 -13.72 -8.89
C LYS A 215 7.60 -12.59 -8.94
N GLY A 216 8.10 -11.36 -8.91
CA GLY A 216 7.32 -10.15 -9.09
C GLY A 216 7.59 -9.46 -10.42
N HIS A 217 7.00 -8.29 -10.58
CA HIS A 217 7.24 -7.45 -11.74
C HIS A 217 7.21 -5.97 -11.33
N PHE A 218 7.99 -5.15 -12.01
CA PHE A 218 7.91 -3.70 -11.85
C PHE A 218 6.60 -3.19 -12.44
N ASP A 219 5.86 -2.41 -11.65
CA ASP A 219 4.55 -1.87 -12.02
C ASP A 219 4.49 -0.34 -12.00
N ALA A 220 5.49 0.33 -11.45
CA ALA A 220 5.57 1.78 -11.45
C ALA A 220 7.02 2.28 -11.43
N VAL A 221 7.24 3.41 -12.12
CA VAL A 221 8.47 4.23 -12.08
C VAL A 221 8.06 5.62 -11.65
N SER A 222 8.78 6.21 -10.70
CA SER A 222 8.54 7.61 -10.31
C SER A 222 8.75 8.54 -11.49
N GLY A 223 7.88 9.54 -11.63
CA GLY A 223 8.06 10.62 -12.60
C GLY A 223 9.10 11.67 -12.20
N GLU A 224 9.66 11.54 -10.99
CA GLU A 224 10.65 12.47 -10.44
C GLU A 224 11.88 11.69 -9.99
N ALA A 225 13.05 12.24 -10.26
CA ALA A 225 14.32 11.77 -9.73
C ALA A 225 14.61 12.49 -8.41
N ASP A 226 15.21 11.78 -7.45
CA ASP A 226 15.71 12.39 -6.23
C ASP A 226 16.94 13.27 -6.57
N VAL A 227 16.82 14.56 -6.31
CA VAL A 227 17.83 15.57 -6.67
C VAL A 227 19.15 15.38 -5.92
N LEU A 228 19.10 14.75 -4.73
CA LEU A 228 20.31 14.56 -3.90
C LEU A 228 21.09 13.31 -4.34
N THR A 229 20.39 12.27 -4.76
CA THR A 229 21.00 10.96 -5.08
C THR A 229 21.08 10.67 -6.57
N GLY A 230 20.40 11.46 -7.43
CA GLY A 230 20.30 11.19 -8.88
C GLY A 230 19.67 9.82 -9.15
N SER A 231 18.73 9.39 -8.31
CA SER A 231 18.09 8.10 -8.45
C SER A 231 16.58 8.22 -8.66
N VAL A 232 16.01 7.26 -9.36
CA VAL A 232 14.58 7.16 -9.64
C VAL A 232 14.01 6.01 -8.82
N LEU A 233 12.86 6.24 -8.19
CA LEU A 233 12.17 5.21 -7.41
C LEU A 233 11.36 4.30 -8.33
N LEU A 234 11.58 3.00 -8.21
CA LEU A 234 10.81 1.95 -8.87
C LEU A 234 10.01 1.17 -7.83
N ARG A 235 8.84 0.71 -8.23
CA ARG A 235 8.00 -0.17 -7.45
C ARG A 235 7.83 -1.50 -8.17
N ALA A 236 8.08 -2.59 -7.45
CA ALA A 236 7.76 -3.93 -7.92
C ALA A 236 6.69 -4.55 -7.03
N SER A 237 5.76 -5.28 -7.62
CA SER A 237 4.70 -5.99 -6.91
C SER A 237 5.00 -7.48 -6.81
N PHE A 238 4.71 -8.05 -5.64
CA PHE A 238 4.92 -9.47 -5.34
C PHE A 238 3.72 -10.05 -4.59
N ASP A 239 3.42 -11.30 -4.87
CA ASP A 239 2.54 -12.11 -4.03
C ASP A 239 3.38 -12.69 -2.87
N ASN A 240 2.87 -12.58 -1.64
CA ASN A 240 3.54 -12.99 -0.41
C ASN A 240 2.63 -13.94 0.40
N PRO A 241 2.29 -15.13 -0.11
CA PRO A 241 1.32 -16.03 0.52
C PRO A 241 1.80 -16.58 1.86
N SER A 242 3.11 -16.69 2.05
CA SER A 242 3.72 -17.12 3.32
C SER A 242 3.77 -16.01 4.37
N GLU A 243 3.47 -14.76 3.98
CA GLU A 243 3.63 -13.56 4.81
C GLU A 243 5.06 -13.45 5.41
N MET A 244 6.06 -13.94 4.67
CA MET A 244 7.48 -13.87 5.04
C MET A 244 7.91 -12.43 5.22
N PHE A 245 7.54 -11.57 4.29
CA PHE A 245 7.75 -10.13 4.39
C PHE A 245 6.56 -9.44 5.05
N ARG A 246 6.89 -8.52 5.94
CA ARG A 246 5.92 -7.66 6.64
C ARG A 246 6.06 -6.23 6.17
N ASN A 247 5.04 -5.44 6.42
CA ASN A 247 5.11 -4.00 6.19
C ASN A 247 6.30 -3.38 6.93
N GLY A 248 7.14 -2.61 6.22
CA GLY A 248 8.35 -2.00 6.76
C GLY A 248 9.59 -2.89 6.76
N SER A 249 9.53 -4.13 6.23
CA SER A 249 10.71 -4.98 6.04
C SER A 249 11.65 -4.39 5.01
N ASN A 250 12.94 -4.75 5.11
CA ASN A 250 13.94 -4.48 4.08
C ASN A 250 14.33 -5.77 3.38
N GLY A 251 14.80 -5.66 2.14
CA GLY A 251 15.28 -6.79 1.34
C GLY A 251 15.98 -6.28 0.09
N TYR A 252 16.15 -7.18 -0.88
CA TYR A 252 16.76 -6.85 -2.16
C TYR A 252 15.85 -7.31 -3.29
N VAL A 253 15.66 -6.45 -4.29
CA VAL A 253 15.04 -6.83 -5.56
C VAL A 253 16.14 -7.20 -6.53
N GLY A 254 16.10 -8.44 -7.04
CA GLY A 254 17.00 -8.93 -8.07
C GLY A 254 16.45 -8.58 -9.46
N LEU A 255 17.15 -7.71 -10.16
CA LEU A 255 16.87 -7.37 -11.55
C LEU A 255 17.80 -8.18 -12.46
N PRO A 256 17.27 -9.17 -13.22
CA PRO A 256 18.09 -9.91 -14.16
C PRO A 256 18.47 -9.03 -15.36
N ILE A 257 19.78 -8.82 -15.53
CA ILE A 257 20.34 -8.06 -16.65
C ILE A 257 21.14 -9.02 -17.50
N THR A 258 20.77 -9.21 -18.77
CA THR A 258 21.47 -10.07 -19.71
C THR A 258 22.51 -9.27 -20.47
N LYS A 259 23.77 -9.67 -20.37
CA LYS A 259 24.87 -9.13 -21.17
C LYS A 259 25.13 -10.09 -22.33
N HIS A 260 25.02 -9.59 -23.53
CA HIS A 260 25.20 -10.38 -24.75
C HIS A 260 26.65 -10.40 -25.22
N GLY A 261 27.12 -11.57 -25.67
CA GLY A 261 28.42 -11.72 -26.30
C GLY A 261 29.63 -11.40 -25.40
N VAL A 262 29.50 -11.68 -24.10
CA VAL A 262 30.54 -11.45 -23.09
C VAL A 262 31.34 -12.72 -22.82
N PHE A 263 32.52 -12.59 -22.21
CA PHE A 263 33.29 -13.73 -21.72
C PHE A 263 33.02 -13.91 -20.23
N VAL A 264 32.65 -15.11 -19.82
CA VAL A 264 32.49 -15.48 -18.43
C VAL A 264 33.69 -16.32 -18.01
N ILE A 265 34.38 -15.85 -16.98
CA ILE A 265 35.57 -16.47 -16.45
C ILE A 265 35.45 -16.69 -14.94
N PRO A 266 36.14 -17.69 -14.36
CA PRO A 266 36.16 -17.82 -12.92
C PRO A 266 36.72 -16.56 -12.25
N GLN A 267 36.12 -16.14 -11.12
CA GLN A 267 36.60 -15.02 -10.34
C GLN A 267 38.07 -15.18 -9.92
N GLU A 268 38.47 -16.40 -9.62
CA GLU A 268 39.85 -16.77 -9.24
C GLU A 268 40.88 -16.55 -10.35
N ALA A 269 40.44 -16.42 -11.62
CA ALA A 269 41.30 -16.11 -12.75
C ALA A 269 41.63 -14.61 -12.84
N THR A 270 41.05 -13.78 -12.00
CA THR A 270 41.20 -12.33 -12.03
C THR A 270 42.14 -11.83 -10.93
N ILE A 271 43.01 -10.87 -11.30
CA ILE A 271 43.90 -10.19 -10.37
C ILE A 271 43.58 -8.71 -10.38
N HIS A 272 43.21 -8.18 -9.24
CA HIS A 272 42.93 -6.77 -9.07
C HIS A 272 44.19 -6.02 -8.58
N ILE A 273 44.69 -5.11 -9.38
CA ILE A 273 45.80 -4.22 -9.03
C ILE A 273 45.29 -2.78 -9.12
N GLN A 274 45.14 -2.14 -7.96
CA GLN A 274 44.50 -0.82 -7.85
C GLN A 274 43.10 -0.86 -8.47
N ASP A 275 42.80 0.01 -9.43
CA ASP A 275 41.50 0.11 -10.10
C ASP A 275 41.39 -0.73 -11.38
N LYS A 276 42.37 -1.62 -11.64
CA LYS A 276 42.43 -2.41 -12.88
C LYS A 276 42.35 -3.89 -12.57
N CYS A 277 41.64 -4.60 -13.46
CA CYS A 277 41.55 -6.05 -13.44
C CYS A 277 42.43 -6.64 -14.55
N PHE A 278 43.18 -7.67 -14.21
CA PHE A 278 44.07 -8.37 -15.11
C PHE A 278 43.75 -9.88 -15.10
N VAL A 279 43.99 -10.52 -16.25
CA VAL A 279 44.01 -11.97 -16.41
C VAL A 279 45.32 -12.39 -17.06
N TYR A 280 45.82 -13.60 -16.75
CA TYR A 280 46.94 -14.16 -17.47
C TYR A 280 46.45 -14.93 -18.68
N ARG A 281 46.80 -14.45 -19.87
CA ARG A 281 46.52 -15.08 -21.15
C ARG A 281 47.77 -15.85 -21.63
N ILE A 282 47.59 -17.05 -22.16
CA ILE A 282 48.68 -17.85 -22.71
C ILE A 282 48.84 -17.44 -24.18
N VAL A 283 50.02 -16.85 -24.49
CA VAL A 283 50.42 -16.47 -25.86
C VAL A 283 51.79 -17.14 -26.12
N ASP A 284 51.87 -17.93 -27.14
CA ASP A 284 53.09 -18.66 -27.54
C ASP A 284 53.74 -19.47 -26.37
N GLY A 285 52.89 -20.07 -25.52
CA GLY A 285 53.31 -20.86 -24.38
C GLY A 285 53.82 -20.04 -23.17
N LYS A 286 53.65 -18.73 -23.18
CA LYS A 286 53.99 -17.82 -22.05
C LYS A 286 52.76 -17.15 -21.51
N ALA A 287 52.74 -16.95 -20.18
CA ALA A 287 51.71 -16.18 -19.51
C ALA A 287 51.94 -14.69 -19.70
N VAL A 288 50.98 -14.00 -20.30
CA VAL A 288 50.98 -12.54 -20.54
C VAL A 288 49.86 -11.90 -19.76
N SER A 289 50.22 -10.99 -18.86
CA SER A 289 49.23 -10.19 -18.14
C SER A 289 48.46 -9.29 -19.11
N THR A 290 47.16 -9.41 -19.14
CA THR A 290 46.26 -8.68 -20.04
C THR A 290 45.22 -7.94 -19.22
N GLU A 291 45.14 -6.61 -19.39
CA GLU A 291 44.11 -5.79 -18.76
C GLU A 291 42.74 -6.14 -19.36
N VAL A 292 41.76 -6.40 -18.49
CA VAL A 292 40.39 -6.68 -18.88
C VAL A 292 39.44 -5.70 -18.21
N LYS A 293 38.35 -5.36 -18.90
CA LYS A 293 37.27 -4.58 -18.33
C LYS A 293 36.06 -5.48 -18.18
N GLY A 294 35.44 -5.41 -17.02
CA GLY A 294 34.27 -6.24 -16.71
C GLY A 294 33.75 -5.95 -15.32
N LEU A 295 32.92 -6.82 -14.83
CA LEU A 295 32.32 -6.75 -13.50
C LEU A 295 32.22 -8.14 -12.88
N SER A 296 32.34 -8.22 -11.56
CA SER A 296 32.01 -9.45 -10.83
C SER A 296 30.52 -9.69 -10.94
N ALA A 297 30.12 -10.87 -11.39
CA ALA A 297 28.72 -11.23 -11.53
C ALA A 297 28.19 -11.86 -10.23
N ASP A 298 29.00 -12.74 -9.65
CA ASP A 298 28.78 -13.42 -8.38
C ASP A 298 30.13 -13.78 -7.75
N ASP A 299 30.12 -14.58 -6.68
CA ASP A 299 31.36 -15.00 -5.97
C ASP A 299 32.23 -15.94 -6.82
N GLU A 300 31.68 -16.56 -7.86
CA GLU A 300 32.36 -17.55 -8.69
C GLU A 300 32.72 -17.01 -10.08
N HIS A 301 31.98 -16.02 -10.60
CA HIS A 301 32.08 -15.60 -12.00
C HIS A 301 32.41 -14.11 -12.17
N TYR A 302 33.32 -13.84 -13.09
CA TYR A 302 33.64 -12.51 -13.57
C TYR A 302 33.26 -12.35 -15.05
N VAL A 303 32.45 -11.36 -15.37
CA VAL A 303 31.97 -11.07 -16.71
C VAL A 303 32.88 -10.03 -17.35
N VAL A 304 33.63 -10.44 -18.38
CA VAL A 304 34.55 -9.59 -19.14
C VAL A 304 33.84 -9.03 -20.36
N THR A 305 33.79 -7.71 -20.47
CA THR A 305 33.19 -7.00 -21.59
C THR A 305 34.20 -6.61 -22.66
N SER A 306 35.48 -6.45 -22.29
CA SER A 306 36.57 -6.14 -23.24
C SER A 306 37.93 -6.58 -22.71
N GLY A 307 38.88 -6.80 -23.63
CA GLY A 307 40.27 -7.20 -23.30
C GLY A 307 40.61 -8.64 -23.64
N LEU A 308 39.60 -9.48 -23.97
CA LEU A 308 39.78 -10.85 -24.46
C LEU A 308 39.25 -11.01 -25.88
N ASN A 309 39.78 -12.02 -26.57
CA ASN A 309 39.28 -12.45 -27.90
C ASN A 309 38.74 -13.87 -27.80
N ASP A 310 37.86 -14.21 -28.72
CA ASP A 310 37.29 -15.54 -28.82
C ASP A 310 38.38 -16.60 -29.06
N GLY A 311 38.36 -17.68 -28.25
CA GLY A 311 39.37 -18.73 -28.31
C GLY A 311 40.66 -18.48 -27.48
N ASP A 312 40.82 -17.31 -26.87
CA ASP A 312 41.94 -17.06 -25.95
C ASP A 312 42.01 -18.13 -24.86
N VAL A 313 43.21 -18.47 -24.45
CA VAL A 313 43.46 -19.41 -23.33
C VAL A 313 43.92 -18.59 -22.15
N ILE A 314 43.20 -18.67 -21.04
CA ILE A 314 43.52 -17.99 -19.79
C ILE A 314 43.94 -19.02 -18.72
N ILE A 315 44.66 -18.58 -17.69
CA ILE A 315 44.94 -19.36 -16.48
C ILE A 315 43.73 -19.19 -15.56
N ALA A 316 43.04 -20.28 -15.24
CA ALA A 316 41.78 -20.25 -14.49
C ALA A 316 41.97 -20.27 -12.96
N GLU A 317 43.07 -20.87 -12.49
CA GLU A 317 43.37 -21.03 -11.05
C GLU A 317 44.83 -20.70 -10.77
N ASN A 318 45.11 -20.15 -9.58
CA ASN A 318 46.46 -19.79 -9.13
C ASN A 318 47.17 -18.79 -10.10
N ALA A 319 46.46 -17.83 -10.61
CA ALA A 319 46.98 -16.81 -11.50
C ALA A 319 47.80 -15.73 -10.77
#